data_1c51202784ca4377ee3d8aa5720deb65
#
_entry.id   1c51202784ca4377ee3d8aa5720deb65
#
_cell.length_a   1.000
_cell.length_b   1.000
_cell.length_c   1.000
_cell.angle_alpha   90.00
_cell.angle_beta   90.00
_cell.angle_gamma   90.00
#
_symmetry.space_group_name_H-M   'P 1'
#
loop_
_entity.id
_entity.type
_entity.pdbx_description
1 polymer ?
#
loop_
_entity_poly.entity_id
_entity_poly.type
_entity_poly.pdbx_seq_one_letter_code
_entity_poly.pdbx_strand_id
1 'polypeptide(L)'
;SLVGSEMCIRDSEKAHPDVFNVLLQVLDDGRLTDGQGRTVDFRNTLIILTSNIGSPLILEMQHRGEDADDIRDAVLGELQGHFRPEFLNRVDDIIVFDALTEADLTRIVEIQLGSLRKRLAERRVTLHLSDAAKARLAQIGYDPAFGARPLKRAISREIETPLAREILQGHVPESS
;
A
#
# COMPACT_ATOMS: atom_id res chain seq x y z
N SER A 1 29.11 2.20 -6.92
CA SER A 1 28.54 1.15 -6.06
C SER A 1 27.35 1.74 -5.33
N LEU A 2 26.18 1.18 -5.59
CA LEU A 2 24.94 1.51 -4.87
C LEU A 2 25.02 0.85 -3.49
N VAL A 3 25.41 1.58 -2.48
CA VAL A 3 25.38 1.08 -1.09
C VAL A 3 23.98 1.36 -0.56
N GLY A 4 23.18 0.28 -0.30
CA GLY A 4 21.87 0.38 0.32
C GLY A 4 20.77 0.92 -0.60
N SER A 5 20.76 0.53 -1.88
CA SER A 5 19.67 0.89 -2.81
C SER A 5 18.50 -0.07 -2.68
N GLU A 6 17.30 0.48 -2.74
CA GLU A 6 16.05 -0.27 -2.81
C GLU A 6 15.44 -0.13 -4.20
N MET A 7 14.97 -1.24 -4.77
CA MET A 7 14.20 -1.26 -6.01
C MET A 7 12.82 -1.86 -5.72
N CYS A 8 11.78 -1.06 -5.85
CA CYS A 8 10.41 -1.50 -5.66
C CYS A 8 9.70 -1.64 -7.01
N ILE A 9 9.19 -2.83 -7.31
CA ILE A 9 8.40 -3.16 -8.50
C ILE A 9 6.97 -3.42 -8.06
N ARG A 10 6.07 -2.49 -8.39
CA ARG A 10 4.65 -2.59 -8.05
C ARG A 10 3.85 -3.30 -9.13
N ASP A 11 2.79 -3.98 -8.68
CA ASP A 11 1.84 -4.69 -9.56
C ASP A 11 2.58 -5.68 -10.48
N SER A 12 3.51 -6.44 -9.89
CA SER A 12 4.41 -7.34 -10.62
C SER A 12 3.66 -8.41 -11.43
N GLU A 13 2.46 -8.81 -11.01
CA GLU A 13 1.60 -9.75 -11.71
C GLU A 13 1.12 -9.26 -13.10
N LYS A 14 1.19 -7.95 -13.34
CA LYS A 14 0.79 -7.34 -14.62
C LYS A 14 1.93 -7.23 -15.60
N ALA A 15 3.15 -7.59 -15.19
CA ALA A 15 4.33 -7.51 -16.04
C ALA A 15 4.29 -8.56 -17.16
N HIS A 16 4.85 -8.21 -18.31
CA HIS A 16 5.03 -9.17 -19.38
C HIS A 16 5.97 -10.31 -18.94
N PRO A 17 5.75 -11.56 -19.34
CA PRO A 17 6.60 -12.70 -18.96
C PRO A 17 8.11 -12.48 -19.17
N ASP A 18 8.50 -11.72 -20.20
CA ASP A 18 9.91 -11.42 -20.47
C ASP A 18 10.58 -10.56 -19.37
N VAL A 19 9.80 -9.77 -18.63
CA VAL A 19 10.33 -8.99 -17.49
C VAL A 19 10.85 -9.93 -16.41
N PHE A 20 10.19 -11.07 -16.18
CA PHE A 20 10.65 -12.07 -15.21
C PHE A 20 11.96 -12.74 -15.63
N ASN A 21 12.20 -12.92 -16.93
CA ASN A 21 13.48 -13.43 -17.43
C ASN A 21 14.62 -12.46 -17.11
N VAL A 22 14.37 -11.14 -17.24
CA VAL A 22 15.34 -10.10 -16.86
C VAL A 22 15.56 -10.08 -15.35
N LEU A 23 14.49 -10.20 -14.56
CA LEU A 23 14.58 -10.26 -13.09
C LEU A 23 15.34 -11.51 -12.62
N LEU A 24 15.13 -12.67 -13.25
CA LEU A 24 15.89 -13.89 -12.95
C LEU A 24 17.40 -13.66 -13.16
N GLN A 25 17.82 -13.00 -14.23
CA GLN A 25 19.22 -12.65 -14.41
C GLN A 25 19.76 -11.77 -13.29
N VAL A 26 18.97 -10.77 -12.84
CA VAL A 26 19.37 -9.91 -11.72
C VAL A 26 19.48 -10.70 -10.41
N LEU A 27 18.51 -11.61 -10.13
CA LEU A 27 18.49 -12.42 -8.91
C LEU A 27 19.60 -13.47 -8.90
N ASP A 28 19.97 -14.04 -10.07
CA ASP A 28 21.00 -15.07 -10.18
C ASP A 28 22.43 -14.47 -10.20
N ASP A 29 22.64 -13.48 -11.06
CA ASP A 29 23.98 -12.93 -11.33
C ASP A 29 24.28 -11.69 -10.49
N GLY A 30 23.27 -11.08 -9.87
CA GLY A 30 23.38 -9.79 -9.21
C GLY A 30 23.76 -8.65 -10.15
N ARG A 31 23.54 -8.82 -11.45
CA ARG A 31 23.94 -7.88 -12.51
C ARG A 31 22.92 -7.89 -13.65
N LEU A 32 22.80 -6.76 -14.32
CA LEU A 32 22.03 -6.65 -15.55
C LEU A 32 22.85 -5.93 -16.61
N THR A 33 22.98 -6.54 -17.78
CA THR A 33 23.68 -5.94 -18.93
C THR A 33 22.65 -5.56 -20.00
N ASP A 34 22.66 -4.29 -20.40
CA ASP A 34 21.79 -3.79 -21.46
C ASP A 34 22.27 -4.21 -22.86
N GLY A 35 21.43 -3.97 -23.88
CA GLY A 35 21.74 -4.27 -25.27
C GLY A 35 22.91 -3.48 -25.86
N GLN A 36 23.47 -2.50 -25.14
CA GLN A 36 24.64 -1.71 -25.50
C GLN A 36 25.91 -2.15 -24.75
N GLY A 37 25.83 -3.22 -23.97
CA GLY A 37 26.96 -3.78 -23.20
C GLY A 37 27.24 -3.07 -21.88
N ARG A 38 26.35 -2.17 -21.41
CA ARG A 38 26.50 -1.52 -20.10
C ARG A 38 25.96 -2.44 -19.02
N THR A 39 26.76 -2.69 -17.99
CA THR A 39 26.40 -3.56 -16.87
C THR A 39 26.12 -2.75 -15.61
N VAL A 40 24.98 -3.00 -14.99
CA VAL A 40 24.59 -2.45 -13.68
C VAL A 40 24.73 -3.55 -12.63
N ASP A 41 25.28 -3.20 -11.46
CA ASP A 41 25.50 -4.10 -10.32
C ASP A 41 24.38 -3.96 -9.31
N PHE A 42 23.64 -5.05 -9.05
CA PHE A 42 22.52 -5.13 -8.11
C PHE A 42 22.86 -5.93 -6.84
N ARG A 43 24.08 -6.41 -6.63
CA ARG A 43 24.46 -7.28 -5.50
C ARG A 43 24.21 -6.66 -4.12
N ASN A 44 24.16 -5.35 -4.03
CA ASN A 44 23.87 -4.61 -2.79
C ASN A 44 22.50 -3.91 -2.84
N THR A 45 21.56 -4.45 -3.61
CA THR A 45 20.22 -3.88 -3.81
C THR A 45 19.19 -4.79 -3.17
N LEU A 46 18.29 -4.22 -2.36
CA LEU A 46 17.06 -4.88 -1.92
C LEU A 46 16.01 -4.75 -3.01
N ILE A 47 15.50 -5.88 -3.51
CA ILE A 47 14.43 -5.91 -4.52
C ILE A 47 13.12 -6.27 -3.84
N ILE A 48 12.15 -5.37 -3.90
CA ILE A 48 10.82 -5.56 -3.32
C ILE A 48 9.80 -5.63 -4.47
N LEU A 49 9.11 -6.76 -4.57
CA LEU A 49 8.00 -6.92 -5.51
C LEU A 49 6.69 -6.86 -4.74
N THR A 50 5.73 -6.10 -5.23
CA THR A 50 4.38 -6.08 -4.66
C THR A 50 3.35 -6.53 -5.68
N SER A 51 2.37 -7.31 -5.22
CA SER A 51 1.29 -7.84 -6.03
C SER A 51 -0.03 -7.82 -5.25
N ASN A 52 -1.14 -7.85 -5.97
CA ASN A 52 -2.47 -8.01 -5.40
C ASN A 52 -3.06 -9.41 -5.68
N ILE A 53 -2.23 -10.36 -6.11
CA ILE A 53 -2.64 -11.77 -6.22
C ILE A 53 -3.14 -12.26 -4.87
N GLY A 54 -4.20 -13.04 -4.89
CA GLY A 54 -4.80 -13.61 -3.67
C GLY A 54 -5.65 -12.64 -2.85
N SER A 55 -5.72 -11.33 -3.19
CA SER A 55 -6.52 -10.39 -2.40
C SER A 55 -8.00 -10.81 -2.21
N PRO A 56 -8.73 -11.28 -3.24
CA PRO A 56 -10.09 -11.78 -3.04
C PRO A 56 -10.14 -13.02 -2.15
N LEU A 57 -9.16 -13.92 -2.29
CA LEU A 57 -9.07 -15.15 -1.51
C LEU A 57 -8.82 -14.84 -0.03
N ILE A 58 -7.91 -13.92 0.28
CA ILE A 58 -7.65 -13.47 1.65
C ILE A 58 -8.94 -12.94 2.30
N LEU A 59 -9.68 -12.07 1.61
CA LEU A 59 -10.92 -11.51 2.11
C LEU A 59 -11.98 -12.59 2.37
N GLU A 60 -12.13 -13.54 1.46
CA GLU A 60 -13.09 -14.63 1.58
C GLU A 60 -12.76 -15.55 2.76
N MET A 61 -11.51 -15.97 2.89
CA MET A 61 -11.03 -16.85 3.96
C MET A 61 -11.13 -16.18 5.33
N GLN A 62 -10.78 -14.89 5.42
CA GLN A 62 -10.96 -14.12 6.66
C GLN A 62 -12.44 -13.99 7.07
N HIS A 63 -13.36 -13.78 6.12
CA HIS A 63 -14.79 -13.76 6.40
C HIS A 63 -15.31 -15.12 6.91
N ARG A 64 -14.66 -16.21 6.52
CA ARG A 64 -14.96 -17.56 7.05
C ARG A 64 -14.33 -17.83 8.41
N GLY A 65 -13.44 -16.94 8.88
CA GLY A 65 -12.74 -17.09 10.14
C GLY A 65 -11.62 -18.13 10.09
N GLU A 66 -11.07 -18.37 8.91
CA GLU A 66 -9.89 -19.24 8.71
C GLU A 66 -8.66 -18.60 9.34
N ASP A 67 -7.73 -19.43 9.80
CA ASP A 67 -6.54 -18.89 10.45
C ASP A 67 -5.48 -18.36 9.47
N ALA A 68 -4.50 -17.63 9.99
CA ALA A 68 -3.51 -16.93 9.17
C ALA A 68 -2.61 -17.88 8.38
N ASP A 69 -2.34 -19.07 8.90
CA ASP A 69 -1.47 -20.06 8.25
C ASP A 69 -2.19 -20.68 7.05
N ASP A 70 -3.47 -21.02 7.18
CA ASP A 70 -4.29 -21.55 6.08
C ASP A 70 -4.44 -20.52 4.96
N ILE A 71 -4.67 -19.25 5.31
CA ILE A 71 -4.73 -18.14 4.35
C ILE A 71 -3.41 -18.00 3.60
N ARG A 72 -2.29 -18.05 4.32
CA ARG A 72 -0.95 -17.96 3.73
C ARG A 72 -0.71 -19.09 2.73
N ASP A 73 -1.00 -20.32 3.10
CA ASP A 73 -0.80 -21.49 2.25
C ASP A 73 -1.66 -21.43 0.99
N ALA A 74 -2.91 -20.98 1.11
CA ALA A 74 -3.79 -20.80 -0.03
C ALA A 74 -3.27 -19.70 -0.99
N VAL A 75 -2.76 -18.59 -0.47
CA VAL A 75 -2.16 -17.51 -1.28
C VAL A 75 -0.88 -17.98 -1.97
N LEU A 76 -0.04 -18.76 -1.29
CA LEU A 76 1.16 -19.34 -1.90
C LEU A 76 0.79 -20.29 -3.05
N GLY A 77 -0.28 -21.08 -2.92
CA GLY A 77 -0.82 -21.91 -4.00
C GLY A 77 -1.26 -21.08 -5.21
N GLU A 78 -1.92 -19.94 -4.99
CA GLU A 78 -2.34 -19.04 -6.07
C GLU A 78 -1.14 -18.37 -6.77
N LEU A 79 -0.11 -17.99 -6.02
CA LEU A 79 1.13 -17.43 -6.56
C LEU A 79 1.84 -18.41 -7.51
N GLN A 80 1.83 -19.71 -7.20
CA GLN A 80 2.41 -20.76 -8.07
C GLN A 80 1.68 -20.89 -9.41
N GLY A 81 0.42 -20.49 -9.49
CA GLY A 81 -0.34 -20.44 -10.73
C GLY A 81 0.00 -19.21 -11.61
N HIS A 82 0.55 -18.15 -11.02
CA HIS A 82 0.85 -16.89 -11.71
C HIS A 82 2.33 -16.71 -12.04
N PHE A 83 3.21 -17.19 -11.19
CA PHE A 83 4.66 -17.07 -11.36
C PHE A 83 5.29 -18.43 -11.62
N ARG A 84 6.32 -18.44 -12.45
CA ARG A 84 7.07 -19.67 -12.72
C ARG A 84 7.79 -20.16 -11.47
N PRO A 85 7.88 -21.49 -11.27
CA PRO A 85 8.57 -22.06 -10.10
C PRO A 85 10.02 -21.59 -9.97
N GLU A 86 10.74 -21.46 -11.09
CA GLU A 86 12.10 -20.97 -11.11
C GLU A 86 12.25 -19.55 -10.55
N PHE A 87 11.23 -18.69 -10.75
CA PHE A 87 11.21 -17.33 -10.20
C PHE A 87 10.92 -17.34 -8.70
N LEU A 88 9.89 -18.09 -8.28
CA LEU A 88 9.52 -18.18 -6.86
C LEU A 88 10.65 -18.78 -6.01
N ASN A 89 11.42 -19.70 -6.54
CA ASN A 89 12.59 -20.30 -5.86
C ASN A 89 13.77 -19.33 -5.68
N ARG A 90 13.74 -18.16 -6.31
CA ARG A 90 14.76 -17.09 -6.16
C ARG A 90 14.31 -15.98 -5.25
N VAL A 91 13.04 -15.97 -4.85
CA VAL A 91 12.51 -15.02 -3.87
C VAL A 91 12.91 -15.50 -2.47
N ASP A 92 13.60 -14.65 -1.72
CA ASP A 92 14.10 -15.02 -0.40
C ASP A 92 12.97 -15.13 0.63
N ASP A 93 11.95 -14.27 0.55
CA ASP A 93 10.81 -14.28 1.45
C ASP A 93 9.53 -13.78 0.78
N ILE A 94 8.38 -14.34 1.17
CA ILE A 94 7.06 -13.96 0.70
C ILE A 94 6.22 -13.55 1.90
N ILE A 95 5.87 -12.25 1.92
CA ILE A 95 5.09 -11.65 2.99
C ILE A 95 3.65 -11.49 2.52
N VAL A 96 2.72 -12.15 3.20
CA VAL A 96 1.29 -11.98 3.00
C VAL A 96 0.79 -10.92 3.98
N PHE A 97 0.14 -9.88 3.47
CA PHE A 97 -0.47 -8.83 4.29
C PHE A 97 -1.89 -9.22 4.66
N ASP A 98 -2.23 -9.04 5.93
CA ASP A 98 -3.60 -9.21 6.41
C ASP A 98 -4.54 -8.13 5.87
N ALA A 99 -5.84 -8.43 5.80
CA ALA A 99 -6.83 -7.39 5.54
C ALA A 99 -6.90 -6.41 6.71
N LEU A 100 -7.21 -5.14 6.37
CA LEU A 100 -7.30 -4.07 7.35
C LEU A 100 -8.48 -4.28 8.30
N THR A 101 -8.23 -4.22 9.59
CA THR A 101 -9.26 -4.19 10.63
C THR A 101 -9.86 -2.78 10.78
N GLU A 102 -11.00 -2.66 11.47
CA GLU A 102 -11.58 -1.34 11.81
C GLU A 102 -10.61 -0.48 12.64
N ALA A 103 -9.81 -1.11 13.51
CA ALA A 103 -8.80 -0.42 14.29
C ALA A 103 -7.68 0.14 13.40
N ASP A 104 -7.24 -0.63 12.40
CA ASP A 104 -6.24 -0.19 11.43
C ASP A 104 -6.77 0.97 10.57
N LEU A 105 -8.02 0.88 10.13
CA LEU A 105 -8.67 1.94 9.38
C LEU A 105 -8.74 3.24 10.19
N THR A 106 -9.05 3.16 11.47
CA THR A 106 -9.06 4.32 12.36
C THR A 106 -7.67 4.93 12.52
N ARG A 107 -6.61 4.12 12.61
CA ARG A 107 -5.22 4.58 12.61
C ARG A 107 -4.86 5.27 11.30
N ILE A 108 -5.27 4.71 10.17
CA ILE A 108 -5.02 5.30 8.85
C ILE A 108 -5.73 6.65 8.73
N VAL A 109 -6.96 6.79 9.24
CA VAL A 109 -7.65 8.08 9.33
C VAL A 109 -6.79 9.11 10.07
N GLU A 110 -6.25 8.76 11.25
CA GLU A 110 -5.40 9.67 12.03
C GLU A 110 -4.13 10.10 11.28
N ILE A 111 -3.47 9.16 10.60
CA ILE A 111 -2.27 9.44 9.79
C ILE A 111 -2.62 10.41 8.66
N GLN A 112 -3.72 10.18 7.93
CA GLN A 112 -4.15 11.04 6.83
C GLN A 112 -4.57 12.43 7.32
N LEU A 113 -5.23 12.53 8.48
CA LEU A 113 -5.57 13.81 9.11
C LEU A 113 -4.34 14.59 9.57
N GLY A 114 -3.22 13.92 9.85
CA GLY A 114 -1.98 14.57 10.25
C GLY A 114 -1.49 15.59 9.23
N SER A 115 -1.62 15.32 7.94
CA SER A 115 -1.24 16.25 6.88
C SER A 115 -2.18 17.48 6.80
N LEU A 116 -3.47 17.26 7.05
CA LEU A 116 -4.46 18.35 7.12
C LEU A 116 -4.21 19.23 8.35
N ARG A 117 -3.99 18.63 9.52
CA ARG A 117 -3.67 19.36 10.76
C ARG A 117 -2.44 20.24 10.61
N LYS A 118 -1.38 19.77 9.93
CA LYS A 118 -0.19 20.59 9.66
C LYS A 118 -0.52 21.86 8.86
N ARG A 119 -1.31 21.72 7.79
CA ARG A 119 -1.74 22.87 6.97
C ARG A 119 -2.63 23.85 7.74
N LEU A 120 -3.51 23.35 8.61
CA LEU A 120 -4.38 24.18 9.46
C LEU A 120 -3.59 24.90 10.55
N ALA A 121 -2.57 24.26 11.12
CA ALA A 121 -1.69 24.86 12.12
C ALA A 121 -0.95 26.11 11.59
N GLU A 122 -0.61 26.15 10.28
CA GLU A 122 -0.04 27.34 9.63
C GLU A 122 -1.00 28.55 9.69
N ARG A 123 -2.31 28.28 9.78
CA ARG A 123 -3.37 29.27 9.94
C ARG A 123 -3.86 29.41 11.39
N ARG A 124 -3.17 28.78 12.33
CA ARG A 124 -3.54 28.76 13.76
C ARG A 124 -4.92 28.17 14.02
N VAL A 125 -5.38 27.25 13.17
CA VAL A 125 -6.65 26.53 13.33
C VAL A 125 -6.37 25.13 13.82
N THR A 126 -7.09 24.70 14.87
CA THR A 126 -6.95 23.35 15.45
C THR A 126 -8.13 22.48 15.05
N LEU A 127 -7.84 21.28 14.53
CA LEU A 127 -8.87 20.33 14.11
C LEU A 127 -8.95 19.16 15.09
N HIS A 128 -10.09 19.03 15.76
CA HIS A 128 -10.44 17.90 16.60
C HIS A 128 -11.55 17.07 15.96
N LEU A 129 -11.36 15.76 15.87
CA LEU A 129 -12.40 14.83 15.47
C LEU A 129 -12.77 13.93 16.65
N SER A 130 -14.08 13.75 16.87
CA SER A 130 -14.56 12.74 17.80
C SER A 130 -14.27 11.34 17.29
N ASP A 131 -14.23 10.35 18.16
CA ASP A 131 -14.01 8.95 17.77
C ASP A 131 -15.14 8.43 16.87
N ALA A 132 -16.36 8.89 17.07
CA ALA A 132 -17.49 8.59 16.19
C ALA A 132 -17.27 9.14 14.76
N ALA A 133 -16.72 10.35 14.62
CA ALA A 133 -16.40 10.93 13.32
C ALA A 133 -15.27 10.17 12.63
N LYS A 134 -14.24 9.74 13.38
CA LYS A 134 -13.15 8.91 12.83
C LYS A 134 -13.67 7.55 12.35
N ALA A 135 -14.49 6.88 13.16
CA ALA A 135 -15.12 5.61 12.78
C ALA A 135 -16.00 5.77 11.52
N ARG A 136 -16.76 6.87 11.44
CA ARG A 136 -17.56 7.16 10.24
C ARG A 136 -16.71 7.37 8.99
N LEU A 137 -15.60 8.09 9.10
CA LEU A 137 -14.64 8.26 8.00
C LEU A 137 -14.01 6.94 7.58
N ALA A 138 -13.63 6.10 8.54
CA ALA A 138 -13.12 4.76 8.27
C ALA A 138 -14.11 3.92 7.46
N GLN A 139 -15.40 3.93 7.84
CA GLN A 139 -16.45 3.21 7.12
C GLN A 139 -16.65 3.73 5.68
N ILE A 140 -16.73 5.07 5.51
CA ILE A 140 -16.93 5.69 4.19
C ILE A 140 -15.69 5.53 3.30
N GLY A 141 -14.52 5.53 3.92
CA GLY A 141 -13.23 5.49 3.24
C GLY A 141 -12.68 4.08 3.00
N TYR A 142 -13.40 3.05 3.40
CA TYR A 142 -13.02 1.66 3.16
C TYR A 142 -13.81 1.07 2.00
N ASP A 143 -13.13 0.31 1.18
CA ASP A 143 -13.70 -0.50 0.12
C ASP A 143 -13.03 -1.88 0.13
N PRO A 144 -13.79 -2.99 0.15
CA PRO A 144 -13.21 -4.34 0.19
C PRO A 144 -12.21 -4.63 -0.94
N ALA A 145 -12.45 -4.08 -2.14
CA ALA A 145 -11.58 -4.30 -3.29
C ALA A 145 -10.37 -3.35 -3.34
N PHE A 146 -10.52 -2.13 -2.79
CA PHE A 146 -9.51 -1.08 -2.87
C PHE A 146 -8.88 -0.72 -1.51
N GLY A 147 -9.32 -1.38 -0.43
CA GLY A 147 -8.83 -1.14 0.93
C GLY A 147 -9.10 0.28 1.41
N ALA A 148 -8.08 0.94 1.97
CA ALA A 148 -8.17 2.30 2.47
C ALA A 148 -7.88 3.38 1.40
N ARG A 149 -7.72 3.03 0.12
CA ARG A 149 -7.45 4.00 -0.96
C ARG A 149 -8.52 5.10 -1.08
N PRO A 150 -9.83 4.80 -0.94
CA PRO A 150 -10.87 5.84 -1.01
C PRO A 150 -10.85 6.81 0.17
N LEU A 151 -10.18 6.48 1.27
CA LEU A 151 -10.17 7.27 2.51
C LEU A 151 -9.68 8.71 2.30
N LYS A 152 -8.65 8.90 1.49
CA LYS A 152 -8.15 10.26 1.18
C LYS A 152 -9.22 11.12 0.50
N ARG A 153 -10.01 10.52 -0.40
CA ARG A 153 -11.13 11.22 -1.07
C ARG A 153 -12.27 11.49 -0.09
N ALA A 154 -12.55 10.53 0.81
CA ALA A 154 -13.56 10.70 1.85
C ALA A 154 -13.18 11.88 2.78
N ILE A 155 -11.95 11.94 3.27
CA ILE A 155 -11.47 13.05 4.10
C ILE A 155 -11.57 14.39 3.34
N SER A 156 -11.17 14.42 2.07
CA SER A 156 -11.27 15.64 1.28
C SER A 156 -12.71 16.11 1.10
N ARG A 157 -13.63 15.21 0.83
CA ARG A 157 -15.04 15.53 0.62
C ARG A 157 -15.76 15.90 1.91
N GLU A 158 -15.56 15.12 2.97
CA GLU A 158 -16.33 15.26 4.21
C GLU A 158 -15.74 16.30 5.17
N ILE A 159 -14.44 16.60 5.06
CA ILE A 159 -13.76 17.52 5.98
C ILE A 159 -13.11 18.69 5.23
N GLU A 160 -12.14 18.44 4.34
CA GLU A 160 -11.32 19.53 3.76
C GLU A 160 -12.19 20.53 2.99
N THR A 161 -13.09 20.06 2.14
CA THR A 161 -13.92 20.95 1.32
C THR A 161 -14.94 21.75 2.15
N PRO A 162 -15.71 21.18 3.09
CA PRO A 162 -16.56 21.94 3.98
C PRO A 162 -15.79 22.95 4.83
N LEU A 163 -14.70 22.51 5.46
CA LEU A 163 -13.88 23.38 6.30
C LEU A 163 -13.27 24.55 5.52
N ALA A 164 -12.77 24.30 4.30
CA ALA A 164 -12.26 25.37 3.45
C ALA A 164 -13.34 26.41 3.12
N ARG A 165 -14.59 25.99 2.91
CA ARG A 165 -15.72 26.90 2.70
C ARG A 165 -16.01 27.74 3.92
N GLU A 166 -16.06 27.14 5.11
CA GLU A 166 -16.30 27.86 6.37
C GLU A 166 -15.17 28.89 6.67
N ILE A 167 -13.92 28.54 6.38
CA ILE A 167 -12.77 29.46 6.52
C ILE A 167 -12.91 30.63 5.53
N LEU A 168 -13.26 30.38 4.28
CA LEU A 168 -13.42 31.42 3.26
C LEU A 168 -14.60 32.37 3.56
N GLN A 169 -15.64 31.87 4.21
CA GLN A 169 -16.79 32.67 4.66
C GLN A 169 -16.51 33.47 5.96
N GLY A 170 -15.34 33.28 6.57
CA GLY A 170 -14.97 33.95 7.81
C GLY A 170 -15.64 33.36 9.07
N HIS A 171 -16.26 32.20 8.98
CA HIS A 171 -16.92 31.55 10.10
C HIS A 171 -15.93 30.84 11.04
N VAL A 172 -14.71 30.61 10.61
CA VAL A 172 -13.61 30.04 11.41
C VAL A 172 -12.58 31.15 11.63
N PRO A 173 -12.54 31.79 12.83
CA PRO A 173 -11.57 32.86 13.12
C PRO A 173 -10.14 32.28 13.18
N GLU A 174 -9.15 33.13 12.87
CA GLU A 174 -7.76 32.80 13.13
C GLU A 174 -7.55 32.57 14.64
N SER A 175 -6.85 31.50 15.01
CA SER A 175 -6.63 31.08 16.41
C SER A 175 -7.83 30.38 17.07
N SER A 176 -8.61 29.63 16.33
CA SER A 176 -9.70 28.78 16.84
C SER A 176 -9.28 27.31 16.95
#